data_f059e5cce7275d5e3c8be0c6f90a8594
#
_entry.id   f059e5cce7275d5e3c8be0c6f90a8594
#
_cell.length_a   1.000
_cell.length_b   1.000
_cell.length_c   1.000
_cell.angle_alpha   90.00
_cell.angle_beta   90.00
_cell.angle_gamma   90.00
#
_symmetry.space_group_name_H-M   'P 1'
#
loop_
_entity.id
_entity.type
_entity.pdbx_description
1 polymer ?
#
loop_
_entity_poly.entity_id
_entity_poly.type
_entity_poly.pdbx_seq_one_letter_code
_entity_poly.pdbx_strand_id
1 'polypeptide(L)'
;LHRKSKTIFPTKKRVEDAAIFKASPFHKLTQEQLQTKDRIMLKIFENVANTRNNTPHQLIMVNGEAGSGKTVLMSNLFYDLFQESEKENGESVFSGISTYLLVNHEQQLTVYKEIAKKLGIKEQYVQKPTSFINNHSSENPVDVVIVDEAHLLWTQGKQSYRGKNQLDDLLEKAKVVVIVFDENQILSTEQIWEDELLDKYKGMCQNENNYIELKNQL
;
A
#
# COMPACT_ATOMS: atom_id res chain seq x y z
N LEU A 1 -1.18 -35.75 -9.86
CA LEU A 1 -0.28 -34.59 -9.84
C LEU A 1 -0.85 -33.57 -8.88
N HIS A 2 -0.50 -33.67 -7.58
CA HIS A 2 -0.85 -32.69 -6.57
C HIS A 2 0.01 -31.44 -6.76
N ARG A 3 -0.54 -30.40 -7.35
CA ARG A 3 0.01 -29.06 -7.21
C ARG A 3 -0.13 -28.65 -5.73
N LYS A 4 0.98 -28.74 -4.99
CA LYS A 4 1.09 -28.07 -3.69
C LYS A 4 0.91 -26.58 -3.95
N SER A 5 -0.15 -25.99 -3.42
CA SER A 5 -0.31 -24.53 -3.35
C SER A 5 0.89 -24.01 -2.56
N LYS A 6 1.82 -23.37 -3.24
CA LYS A 6 2.92 -22.66 -2.55
C LYS A 6 2.26 -21.53 -1.80
N THR A 7 2.24 -21.62 -0.49
CA THR A 7 1.82 -20.53 0.39
C THR A 7 2.66 -19.29 0.09
N ILE A 8 1.99 -18.21 -0.26
CA ILE A 8 2.57 -16.89 -0.54
C ILE A 8 3.27 -16.28 0.71
N PHE A 9 3.16 -16.94 1.85
CA PHE A 9 3.70 -16.47 3.12
C PHE A 9 5.18 -16.84 3.32
N PRO A 10 5.96 -15.94 3.95
CA PRO A 10 7.31 -16.27 4.36
C PRO A 10 7.30 -17.53 5.22
N THR A 11 8.31 -18.37 5.06
CA THR A 11 8.41 -19.60 5.86
C THR A 11 8.35 -19.23 7.34
N LYS A 12 7.54 -19.95 8.09
CA LYS A 12 7.28 -19.76 9.53
C LYS A 12 8.57 -19.51 10.33
N LYS A 13 9.65 -20.15 9.96
CA LYS A 13 10.95 -20.03 10.61
C LYS A 13 11.59 -18.64 10.47
N ARG A 14 11.45 -17.94 9.32
CA ARG A 14 11.95 -16.57 9.13
C ARG A 14 11.18 -15.54 9.94
N VAL A 15 9.91 -15.79 10.21
CA VAL A 15 9.04 -14.93 11.00
C VAL A 15 9.31 -15.13 12.49
N GLU A 16 9.58 -16.38 12.92
CA GLU A 16 9.84 -16.73 14.32
C GLU A 16 11.23 -16.25 14.81
N ASP A 17 12.23 -16.21 13.94
CA ASP A 17 13.61 -15.83 14.29
C ASP A 17 13.80 -14.30 14.48
N ALA A 18 12.86 -13.49 14.03
CA ALA A 18 12.94 -12.04 14.23
C ALA A 18 12.08 -11.64 15.45
N ALA A 19 12.72 -11.29 16.58
CA ALA A 19 12.04 -10.81 17.78
C ALA A 19 11.08 -9.62 17.50
N ILE A 20 11.38 -8.83 16.46
CA ILE A 20 10.55 -7.71 16.02
C ILE A 20 9.24 -8.18 15.37
N PHE A 21 9.21 -9.39 14.81
CA PHE A 21 7.98 -9.97 14.29
C PHE A 21 7.01 -10.42 15.38
N LYS A 22 7.49 -10.75 16.58
CA LYS A 22 6.61 -11.08 17.73
C LYS A 22 5.84 -9.85 18.23
N ALA A 23 6.40 -8.66 18.01
CA ALA A 23 5.79 -7.38 18.35
C ALA A 23 5.26 -6.63 17.11
N SER A 24 5.41 -7.18 15.89
CA SER A 24 5.09 -6.52 14.64
C SER A 24 3.66 -6.76 14.20
N PRO A 25 3.12 -5.91 13.33
CA PRO A 25 1.83 -6.11 12.70
C PRO A 25 1.74 -7.34 11.76
N PHE A 26 2.79 -8.14 11.58
CA PHE A 26 2.78 -9.38 10.79
C PHE A 26 2.16 -10.57 11.52
N HIS A 27 1.15 -10.34 12.33
CA HIS A 27 0.34 -11.41 12.90
C HIS A 27 -0.51 -12.08 11.83
N LYS A 28 -1.00 -13.25 12.15
CA LYS A 28 -1.91 -14.01 11.28
C LYS A 28 -3.06 -13.13 10.81
N LEU A 29 -3.21 -12.99 9.50
CA LEU A 29 -4.33 -12.29 8.89
C LEU A 29 -5.64 -13.05 9.12
N THR A 30 -6.71 -12.30 9.34
CA THR A 30 -8.06 -12.86 9.35
C THR A 30 -8.48 -13.28 7.93
N GLN A 31 -9.55 -14.06 7.82
CA GLN A 31 -10.07 -14.47 6.52
C GLN A 31 -10.45 -13.26 5.64
N GLU A 32 -11.07 -12.25 6.23
CA GLU A 32 -11.43 -11.01 5.54
C GLU A 32 -10.20 -10.24 5.05
N GLN A 33 -9.16 -10.13 5.88
CA GLN A 33 -7.91 -9.49 5.51
C GLN A 33 -7.20 -10.24 4.38
N LEU A 34 -7.21 -11.57 4.39
CA LEU A 34 -6.66 -12.40 3.32
C LEU A 34 -7.42 -12.18 2.00
N GLN A 35 -8.74 -12.17 2.03
CA GLN A 35 -9.57 -11.91 0.85
C GLN A 35 -9.30 -10.51 0.28
N THR A 36 -9.19 -9.50 1.14
CA THR A 36 -8.85 -8.13 0.75
C THR A 36 -7.47 -8.07 0.12
N LYS A 37 -6.48 -8.70 0.71
CA LYS A 37 -5.13 -8.79 0.16
C LYS A 37 -5.11 -9.44 -1.22
N ASP A 38 -5.78 -10.57 -1.39
CA ASP A 38 -5.86 -11.27 -2.67
C ASP A 38 -6.54 -10.41 -3.74
N ARG A 39 -7.58 -9.69 -3.38
CA ARG A 39 -8.26 -8.74 -4.26
C ARG A 39 -7.34 -7.59 -4.70
N ILE A 40 -6.57 -7.01 -3.78
CA ILE A 40 -5.60 -5.95 -4.09
C ILE A 40 -4.50 -6.50 -5.00
N MET A 41 -3.96 -7.67 -4.71
CA MET A 41 -2.92 -8.30 -5.52
C MET A 41 -3.42 -8.61 -6.95
N LEU A 42 -4.66 -9.06 -7.11
CA LEU A 42 -5.26 -9.26 -8.42
C LEU A 42 -5.37 -7.95 -9.20
N LYS A 43 -5.79 -6.87 -8.57
CA LYS A 43 -5.86 -5.54 -9.20
C LYS A 43 -4.48 -5.02 -9.61
N ILE A 44 -3.47 -5.23 -8.78
CA ILE A 44 -2.08 -4.89 -9.11
C ILE A 44 -1.63 -5.70 -10.34
N PHE A 45 -1.86 -6.99 -10.34
CA PHE A 45 -1.49 -7.85 -11.46
C PHE A 45 -2.15 -7.41 -12.78
N GLU A 46 -3.46 -7.16 -12.78
CA GLU A 46 -4.21 -6.71 -13.95
C GLU A 46 -3.62 -5.41 -14.53
N ASN A 47 -3.18 -4.49 -13.69
CA ASN A 47 -2.63 -3.21 -14.10
C ASN A 47 -1.16 -3.27 -14.55
N VAL A 48 -0.36 -4.08 -13.89
CA VAL A 48 1.06 -4.25 -14.22
C VAL A 48 1.25 -5.13 -15.46
N ALA A 49 0.42 -6.16 -15.63
CA ALA A 49 0.46 -7.07 -16.79
C ALA A 49 -0.05 -6.40 -18.07
N ASN A 50 -0.98 -5.47 -17.97
CA ASN A 50 -1.48 -4.69 -19.08
C ASN A 50 -0.50 -3.57 -19.48
N THR A 51 0.65 -3.96 -20.00
CA THR A 51 1.73 -3.08 -20.46
C THR A 51 1.40 -2.26 -21.72
N ARG A 52 0.13 -2.12 -22.08
CA ARG A 52 -0.28 -1.17 -23.11
C ARG A 52 -0.04 0.24 -22.56
N ASN A 53 0.79 0.98 -23.22
CA ASN A 53 1.32 2.31 -22.86
C ASN A 53 0.25 3.41 -22.57
N ASN A 54 -1.03 3.10 -22.51
CA ASN A 54 -2.13 4.02 -22.30
C ASN A 54 -3.15 3.54 -21.23
N THR A 55 -2.80 2.57 -20.40
CA THR A 55 -3.69 2.20 -19.29
C THR A 55 -3.64 3.30 -18.24
N PRO A 56 -4.77 3.90 -17.84
CA PRO A 56 -4.78 4.89 -16.77
C PRO A 56 -4.22 4.28 -15.48
N HIS A 57 -3.48 5.07 -14.73
CA HIS A 57 -3.02 4.65 -13.41
C HIS A 57 -4.21 4.38 -12.50
N GLN A 58 -4.09 3.41 -11.62
CA GLN A 58 -5.19 2.94 -10.77
C GLN A 58 -4.99 3.34 -9.31
N LEU A 59 -6.06 3.83 -8.71
CA LEU A 59 -6.16 4.07 -7.28
C LEU A 59 -7.01 2.96 -6.65
N ILE A 60 -6.50 2.35 -5.59
CA ILE A 60 -7.23 1.41 -4.74
C ILE A 60 -7.33 2.02 -3.35
N MET A 61 -8.55 2.19 -2.85
CA MET A 61 -8.82 2.75 -1.54
C MET A 61 -9.27 1.66 -0.58
N VAL A 62 -8.61 1.59 0.57
CA VAL A 62 -8.96 0.68 1.66
C VAL A 62 -9.33 1.51 2.88
N ASN A 63 -10.60 1.54 3.21
CA ASN A 63 -11.12 2.18 4.40
C ASN A 63 -11.32 1.17 5.52
N GLY A 64 -10.82 1.48 6.70
CA GLY A 64 -11.01 0.65 7.87
C GLY A 64 -10.93 1.47 9.13
N GLU A 65 -11.84 1.21 10.07
CA GLU A 65 -11.84 1.83 11.39
C GLU A 65 -10.58 1.46 12.20
N ALA A 66 -10.31 2.21 13.25
CA ALA A 66 -9.28 1.88 14.22
C ALA A 66 -9.49 0.44 14.74
N GLY A 67 -8.43 -0.36 14.75
CA GLY A 67 -8.49 -1.77 15.16
C GLY A 67 -8.95 -2.76 14.09
N SER A 68 -9.23 -2.33 12.87
CA SER A 68 -9.57 -3.22 11.74
C SER A 68 -8.38 -3.98 11.14
N GLY A 69 -7.15 -3.68 11.62
CA GLY A 69 -5.93 -4.33 11.14
C GLY A 69 -5.38 -3.79 9.84
N LYS A 70 -5.64 -2.53 9.49
CA LYS A 70 -5.13 -1.87 8.28
C LYS A 70 -3.62 -1.98 8.15
N THR A 71 -2.89 -1.62 9.19
CA THR A 71 -1.42 -1.63 9.22
C THR A 71 -0.86 -3.04 9.02
N VAL A 72 -1.47 -4.02 9.67
CA VAL A 72 -1.10 -5.45 9.50
C VAL A 72 -1.28 -5.88 8.05
N LEU A 73 -2.43 -5.56 7.47
CA LEU A 73 -2.75 -5.90 6.09
C LEU A 73 -1.74 -5.27 5.11
N MET A 74 -1.42 -3.99 5.29
CA MET A 74 -0.52 -3.27 4.39
C MET A 74 0.92 -3.73 4.50
N SER A 75 1.39 -3.99 5.71
CA SER A 75 2.73 -4.55 5.94
C SER A 75 2.87 -5.92 5.28
N ASN A 76 1.85 -6.76 5.43
CA ASN A 76 1.84 -8.09 4.83
C ASN A 76 1.78 -8.02 3.29
N LEU A 77 0.93 -7.16 2.74
CA LEU A 77 0.84 -6.92 1.30
C LEU A 77 2.18 -6.45 0.72
N PHE A 78 2.79 -5.44 1.34
CA PHE A 78 4.09 -4.91 0.91
C PHE A 78 5.18 -5.99 0.92
N TYR A 79 5.27 -6.74 2.01
CA TYR A 79 6.26 -7.81 2.15
C TYR A 79 6.08 -8.89 1.08
N ASP A 80 4.85 -9.35 0.85
CA ASP A 80 4.59 -10.37 -0.15
C ASP A 80 4.89 -9.89 -1.56
N LEU A 81 4.50 -8.69 -1.93
CA LEU A 81 4.82 -8.10 -3.22
C LEU A 81 6.33 -7.98 -3.41
N PHE A 82 7.06 -7.58 -2.37
CA PHE A 82 8.51 -7.49 -2.42
C PHE A 82 9.16 -8.86 -2.60
N GLN A 83 8.71 -9.87 -1.86
CA GLN A 83 9.22 -11.25 -2.00
C GLN A 83 8.93 -11.82 -3.39
N GLU A 84 7.75 -11.60 -3.92
CA GLU A 84 7.38 -12.05 -5.26
C GLU A 84 8.18 -11.30 -6.35
N SER A 85 8.51 -10.03 -6.14
CA SER A 85 9.30 -9.23 -7.07
C SER A 85 10.75 -9.68 -7.20
N GLU A 86 11.31 -10.28 -6.15
CA GLU A 86 12.69 -10.81 -6.12
C GLU A 86 12.83 -12.17 -6.81
N LYS A 87 11.73 -12.81 -7.19
CA LYS A 87 11.76 -14.08 -7.92
C LYS A 87 12.21 -13.89 -9.36
N GLU A 88 12.82 -14.91 -9.93
CA GLU A 88 13.24 -14.89 -11.33
C GLU A 88 12.05 -14.80 -12.29
N ASN A 89 12.29 -14.30 -13.49
CA ASN A 89 11.28 -14.20 -14.53
C ASN A 89 10.64 -15.56 -14.82
N GLY A 90 9.33 -15.62 -14.77
CA GLY A 90 8.53 -16.83 -14.96
C GLY A 90 8.21 -17.60 -13.68
N GLU A 91 8.84 -17.30 -12.55
CA GLU A 91 8.51 -17.90 -11.25
C GLU A 91 7.35 -17.21 -10.54
N SER A 92 7.15 -15.92 -10.81
CA SER A 92 6.03 -15.15 -10.30
C SER A 92 5.53 -14.16 -11.34
N VAL A 93 4.22 -13.91 -11.34
CA VAL A 93 3.59 -12.86 -12.14
C VAL A 93 4.02 -11.45 -11.70
N PHE A 94 4.58 -11.32 -10.51
CA PHE A 94 5.09 -10.07 -9.93
C PHE A 94 6.61 -9.92 -10.03
N SER A 95 7.31 -10.83 -10.72
CA SER A 95 8.76 -10.73 -10.90
C SER A 95 9.18 -9.38 -11.46
N GLY A 96 10.14 -8.74 -10.81
CA GLY A 96 10.73 -7.48 -11.26
C GLY A 96 9.89 -6.22 -11.06
N ILE A 97 8.71 -6.31 -10.43
CA ILE A 97 7.93 -5.10 -10.10
C ILE A 97 8.61 -4.29 -9.00
N SER A 98 8.46 -2.98 -9.06
CA SER A 98 8.90 -2.06 -8.01
C SER A 98 7.75 -1.75 -7.05
N THR A 99 7.97 -1.91 -5.76
CA THR A 99 6.99 -1.66 -4.71
C THR A 99 7.57 -0.77 -3.62
N TYR A 100 6.85 0.28 -3.27
CA TYR A 100 7.22 1.24 -2.22
C TYR A 100 6.14 1.29 -1.15
N LEU A 101 6.57 1.40 0.11
CA LEU A 101 5.70 1.64 1.26
C LEU A 101 5.96 3.05 1.79
N LEU A 102 4.93 3.88 1.80
CA LEU A 102 5.02 5.27 2.22
C LEU A 102 4.15 5.51 3.45
N VAL A 103 4.68 6.26 4.39
CA VAL A 103 3.92 6.69 5.56
C VAL A 103 4.41 8.06 6.03
N ASN A 104 3.48 8.98 6.29
CA ASN A 104 3.78 10.31 6.79
C ASN A 104 3.63 10.40 8.32
N HIS A 105 4.26 9.48 9.04
CA HIS A 105 4.27 9.39 10.48
C HIS A 105 5.63 8.90 10.96
N GLU A 106 6.38 9.72 11.70
CA GLU A 106 7.77 9.44 12.06
C GLU A 106 7.98 8.11 12.79
N GLN A 107 7.17 7.85 13.81
CA GLN A 107 7.29 6.61 14.60
C GLN A 107 6.97 5.38 13.75
N GLN A 108 5.92 5.45 12.96
CA GLN A 108 5.50 4.37 12.06
C GLN A 108 6.56 4.12 10.99
N LEU A 109 7.13 5.18 10.42
CA LEU A 109 8.21 5.09 9.44
C LEU A 109 9.43 4.37 10.01
N THR A 110 9.83 4.71 11.23
CA THR A 110 10.96 4.06 11.92
C THR A 110 10.69 2.57 12.11
N VAL A 111 9.50 2.19 12.56
CA VAL A 111 9.11 0.78 12.72
C VAL A 111 9.17 0.03 11.39
N TYR A 112 8.61 0.59 10.32
CA TYR A 112 8.64 -0.04 8.99
C TYR A 112 10.06 -0.18 8.43
N LYS A 113 10.92 0.82 8.63
CA LYS A 113 12.33 0.75 8.22
C LYS A 113 13.10 -0.33 8.97
N GLU A 114 12.87 -0.48 10.27
CA GLU A 114 13.48 -1.56 11.06
C GLU A 114 13.03 -2.95 10.60
N ILE A 115 11.73 -3.11 10.33
CA ILE A 115 11.19 -4.35 9.79
C ILE A 115 11.81 -4.64 8.43
N ALA A 116 11.84 -3.66 7.53
CA ALA A 116 12.43 -3.80 6.20
C ALA A 116 13.90 -4.23 6.28
N LYS A 117 14.70 -3.59 7.12
CA LYS A 117 16.11 -3.94 7.35
C LYS A 117 16.29 -5.39 7.78
N LYS A 118 15.46 -5.86 8.72
CA LYS A 118 15.52 -7.26 9.20
C LYS A 118 15.10 -8.28 8.14
N LEU A 119 14.27 -7.86 7.19
CA LEU A 119 13.83 -8.70 6.07
C LEU A 119 14.76 -8.63 4.86
N GLY A 120 15.85 -7.85 4.94
CA GLY A 120 16.76 -7.64 3.83
C GLY A 120 16.21 -6.73 2.72
N ILE A 121 15.16 -5.97 3.01
CA ILE A 121 14.59 -4.96 2.12
C ILE A 121 15.39 -3.67 2.28
N LYS A 122 15.84 -3.09 1.18
CA LYS A 122 16.57 -1.82 1.19
C LYS A 122 15.68 -0.69 1.71
N GLU A 123 16.26 0.16 2.54
CA GLU A 123 15.56 1.25 3.22
C GLU A 123 14.90 2.25 2.25
N GLN A 124 15.44 2.39 1.06
CA GLN A 124 14.89 3.27 0.01
C GLN A 124 13.45 2.94 -0.42
N TYR A 125 12.99 1.72 -0.18
CA TYR A 125 11.62 1.30 -0.51
C TYR A 125 10.59 1.65 0.57
N VAL A 126 11.05 2.21 1.70
CA VAL A 126 10.21 2.66 2.81
C VAL A 126 10.55 4.10 3.12
N GLN A 127 9.66 5.03 2.81
CA GLN A 127 9.93 6.46 2.92
C GLN A 127 8.66 7.29 3.13
N LYS A 128 8.84 8.59 3.35
CA LYS A 128 7.73 9.53 3.38
C LYS A 128 7.19 9.81 1.98
N PRO A 129 5.88 10.14 1.83
CA PRO A 129 5.31 10.51 0.55
C PRO A 129 6.06 11.66 -0.13
N THR A 130 6.42 12.70 0.59
CA THR A 130 7.18 13.85 0.04
C THR A 130 8.55 13.45 -0.51
N SER A 131 9.27 12.59 0.18
CA SER A 131 10.56 12.08 -0.30
C SER A 131 10.40 11.27 -1.58
N PHE A 132 9.39 10.41 -1.64
CA PHE A 132 9.08 9.65 -2.84
C PHE A 132 8.76 10.58 -4.03
N ILE A 133 7.86 11.55 -3.84
CA ILE A 133 7.42 12.49 -4.88
C ILE A 133 8.62 13.28 -5.42
N ASN A 134 9.52 13.74 -4.55
CA ASN A 134 10.69 14.53 -4.95
C ASN A 134 11.74 13.72 -5.71
N ASN A 135 11.81 12.42 -5.50
CA ASN A 135 12.84 11.55 -6.06
C ASN A 135 12.38 10.71 -7.26
N HIS A 136 11.12 10.82 -7.66
CA HIS A 136 10.55 10.05 -8.77
C HIS A 136 9.91 10.97 -9.81
N SER A 137 9.87 10.48 -11.05
CA SER A 137 9.34 11.19 -12.20
C SER A 137 8.08 10.53 -12.75
N SER A 138 7.18 11.33 -13.30
CA SER A 138 6.01 10.83 -14.03
C SER A 138 6.36 10.18 -15.38
N GLU A 139 7.54 10.46 -15.92
CA GLU A 139 8.02 9.85 -17.17
C GLU A 139 8.36 8.36 -17.00
N ASN A 140 8.81 7.97 -15.81
CA ASN A 140 9.14 6.60 -15.48
C ASN A 140 8.43 6.21 -14.17
N PRO A 141 7.11 5.98 -14.21
CA PRO A 141 6.36 5.64 -13.02
C PRO A 141 6.81 4.28 -12.47
N VAL A 142 6.86 4.18 -11.14
CA VAL A 142 7.05 2.90 -10.45
C VAL A 142 5.79 2.04 -10.58
N ASP A 143 5.89 0.74 -10.31
CA ASP A 143 4.74 -0.15 -10.48
C ASP A 143 3.71 0.04 -9.37
N VAL A 144 4.11 -0.03 -8.10
CA VAL A 144 3.19 -0.01 -6.96
C VAL A 144 3.68 0.90 -5.85
N VAL A 145 2.79 1.72 -5.34
CA VAL A 145 2.98 2.51 -4.12
C VAL A 145 1.86 2.17 -3.14
N ILE A 146 2.23 1.82 -1.92
CA ILE A 146 1.31 1.58 -0.82
C ILE A 146 1.47 2.73 0.19
N VAL A 147 0.40 3.40 0.55
CA VAL A 147 0.42 4.51 1.51
C VAL A 147 -0.39 4.13 2.74
N ASP A 148 0.29 3.99 3.87
CA ASP A 148 -0.34 3.83 5.18
C ASP A 148 -0.62 5.19 5.81
N GLU A 149 -1.61 5.25 6.70
CA GLU A 149 -2.06 6.52 7.33
C GLU A 149 -2.37 7.61 6.28
N ALA A 150 -3.03 7.24 5.20
CA ALA A 150 -3.23 8.10 4.03
C ALA A 150 -4.09 9.33 4.31
N HIS A 151 -4.87 9.37 5.40
CA HIS A 151 -5.55 10.58 5.86
C HIS A 151 -4.58 11.75 6.11
N LEU A 152 -3.31 11.49 6.43
CA LEU A 152 -2.29 12.52 6.59
C LEU A 152 -1.87 13.18 5.27
N LEU A 153 -2.16 12.58 4.11
CA LEU A 153 -1.96 13.22 2.80
C LEU A 153 -2.84 14.46 2.63
N TRP A 154 -4.01 14.48 3.27
CA TRP A 154 -4.96 15.59 3.19
C TRP A 154 -4.78 16.61 4.32
N THR A 155 -4.32 16.20 5.50
CA THR A 155 -4.27 17.06 6.68
C THR A 155 -2.99 17.88 6.79
N GLN A 156 -1.86 17.37 6.29
CA GLN A 156 -0.54 18.01 6.44
C GLN A 156 -0.04 18.75 5.19
N GLY A 157 -0.74 18.65 4.08
CA GLY A 157 -0.28 19.17 2.79
C GLY A 157 -0.40 20.69 2.57
N LYS A 158 -1.05 21.42 3.47
CA LYS A 158 -1.41 22.83 3.21
C LYS A 158 -0.25 23.83 3.32
N GLN A 159 0.73 23.59 4.16
CA GLN A 159 1.71 24.63 4.50
C GLN A 159 2.99 24.62 3.64
N SER A 160 3.31 23.54 2.97
CA SER A 160 4.57 23.39 2.24
C SER A 160 4.46 22.88 0.81
N TYR A 161 3.26 22.55 0.36
CA TYR A 161 3.07 21.92 -0.94
C TYR A 161 2.52 22.90 -2.00
N ARG A 162 3.32 23.13 -3.04
CA ARG A 162 3.00 24.06 -4.14
C ARG A 162 2.33 23.38 -5.34
N GLY A 163 1.97 22.10 -5.24
CA GLY A 163 1.37 21.32 -6.30
C GLY A 163 -0.15 21.17 -6.16
N LYS A 164 -0.73 20.30 -6.99
CA LYS A 164 -2.08 19.77 -6.85
C LYS A 164 -2.19 19.11 -5.48
N ASN A 165 -2.61 17.99 -5.19
CA ASN A 165 -2.46 17.33 -3.89
C ASN A 165 -1.43 16.19 -3.97
N GLN A 166 -0.95 15.70 -2.84
CA GLN A 166 0.06 14.64 -2.82
C GLN A 166 -0.45 13.35 -3.47
N LEU A 167 -1.74 13.03 -3.36
CA LEU A 167 -2.30 11.83 -3.97
C LEU A 167 -2.28 11.89 -5.51
N ASP A 168 -2.62 13.03 -6.09
CA ASP A 168 -2.53 13.22 -7.55
C ASP A 168 -1.08 13.07 -8.03
N ASP A 169 -0.10 13.58 -7.29
CA ASP A 169 1.31 13.41 -7.64
C ASP A 169 1.77 11.95 -7.52
N LEU A 170 1.30 11.23 -6.52
CA LEU A 170 1.57 9.80 -6.41
C LEU A 170 0.97 9.02 -7.59
N LEU A 171 -0.25 9.36 -8.00
CA LEU A 171 -0.91 8.74 -9.16
C LEU A 171 -0.19 9.02 -10.48
N GLU A 172 0.47 10.15 -10.62
CA GLU A 172 1.31 10.44 -11.79
C GLU A 172 2.61 9.62 -11.82
N LYS A 173 3.12 9.23 -10.63
CA LYS A 173 4.44 8.61 -10.45
C LYS A 173 4.40 7.11 -10.14
N ALA A 174 3.22 6.52 -10.04
CA ALA A 174 3.01 5.09 -9.82
C ALA A 174 1.84 4.57 -10.65
N LYS A 175 1.99 3.38 -11.21
CA LYS A 175 0.93 2.74 -12.00
C LYS A 175 -0.26 2.33 -11.14
N VAL A 176 0.00 1.86 -9.93
CA VAL A 176 -1.00 1.50 -8.94
C VAL A 176 -0.65 2.16 -7.61
N VAL A 177 -1.60 2.91 -7.06
CA VAL A 177 -1.51 3.48 -5.71
C VAL A 177 -2.56 2.84 -4.84
N VAL A 178 -2.13 2.20 -3.76
CA VAL A 178 -3.00 1.63 -2.73
C VAL A 178 -2.94 2.53 -1.52
N ILE A 179 -4.04 3.16 -1.15
CA ILE A 179 -4.13 3.98 0.05
C ILE A 179 -4.96 3.31 1.12
N VAL A 180 -4.51 3.42 2.34
CA VAL A 180 -5.16 2.86 3.52
C VAL A 180 -5.44 3.98 4.51
N PHE A 181 -6.66 4.12 4.93
CA PHE A 181 -7.09 5.23 5.75
C PHE A 181 -8.29 4.86 6.63
N ASP A 182 -8.58 5.73 7.58
CA ASP A 182 -9.79 5.73 8.37
C ASP A 182 -10.60 6.98 8.01
N GLU A 183 -11.75 6.78 7.38
CA GLU A 183 -12.65 7.87 6.98
C GLU A 183 -13.06 8.75 8.17
N ASN A 184 -13.25 8.15 9.34
CA ASN A 184 -13.60 8.89 10.55
C ASN A 184 -12.50 9.88 10.99
N GLN A 185 -11.23 9.57 10.73
CA GLN A 185 -10.12 10.48 11.03
C GLN A 185 -10.06 11.66 10.04
N ILE A 186 -10.47 11.46 8.80
CA ILE A 186 -10.59 12.55 7.81
C ILE A 186 -11.73 13.49 8.20
N LEU A 187 -12.89 12.94 8.52
CA LEU A 187 -14.10 13.70 8.87
C LEU A 187 -13.97 14.46 10.20
N SER A 188 -13.12 14.00 11.12
CA SER A 188 -12.87 14.69 12.40
C SER A 188 -12.01 15.94 12.29
N THR A 189 -11.31 16.14 11.18
CA THR A 189 -10.59 17.37 10.89
C THR A 189 -11.51 18.35 10.19
N GLU A 190 -11.98 19.39 10.81
CA GLU A 190 -12.99 20.39 10.35
C GLU A 190 -12.63 21.09 9.01
N GLN A 191 -12.43 20.35 7.92
CA GLN A 191 -12.01 20.91 6.64
C GLN A 191 -12.95 20.50 5.51
N ILE A 192 -13.93 21.35 5.22
CA ILE A 192 -15.02 21.13 4.25
C ILE A 192 -14.55 20.72 2.85
N TRP A 193 -13.40 21.24 2.37
CA TRP A 193 -12.92 20.92 1.03
C TRP A 193 -12.22 19.54 0.92
N GLU A 194 -11.80 18.98 2.04
CA GLU A 194 -11.22 17.64 2.10
C GLU A 194 -12.28 16.56 1.85
N ASP A 195 -13.52 16.82 2.28
CA ASP A 195 -14.66 15.93 2.04
C ASP A 195 -14.98 15.83 0.54
N GLU A 196 -14.91 16.95 -0.20
CA GLU A 196 -15.15 16.96 -1.65
C GLU A 196 -14.07 16.16 -2.41
N LEU A 197 -12.81 16.26 -2.00
CA LEU A 197 -11.72 15.48 -2.58
C LEU A 197 -11.86 13.99 -2.26
N LEU A 198 -12.18 13.67 -1.02
CA LEU A 198 -12.44 12.29 -0.61
C LEU A 198 -13.58 11.69 -1.42
N ASP A 199 -14.69 12.39 -1.55
CA ASP A 199 -15.85 11.95 -2.32
C ASP A 199 -15.51 11.75 -3.80
N LYS A 200 -14.69 12.62 -4.38
CA LYS A 200 -14.20 12.47 -5.76
C LYS A 200 -13.43 11.17 -5.95
N TYR A 201 -12.42 10.93 -5.11
CA TYR A 201 -11.61 9.71 -5.21
C TYR A 201 -12.41 8.45 -4.87
N LYS A 202 -13.26 8.52 -3.85
CA LYS A 202 -14.16 7.44 -3.47
C LYS A 202 -15.10 7.06 -4.61
N GLY A 203 -15.70 8.05 -5.30
CA GLY A 203 -16.54 7.83 -6.46
C GLY A 203 -15.79 7.17 -7.62
N MET A 204 -14.59 7.62 -7.92
CA MET A 204 -13.73 6.98 -8.93
C MET A 204 -13.46 5.51 -8.60
N CYS A 205 -13.07 5.23 -7.37
CA CYS A 205 -12.74 3.87 -6.92
C CYS A 205 -13.98 2.97 -6.87
N GLN A 206 -15.14 3.46 -6.47
CA GLN A 206 -16.38 2.70 -6.47
C GLN A 206 -16.80 2.30 -7.88
N ASN A 207 -16.69 3.20 -8.85
CA ASN A 207 -17.01 2.92 -10.25
C ASN A 207 -16.12 1.82 -10.86
N GLU A 208 -14.86 1.74 -10.42
CA GLU A 208 -13.89 0.74 -10.88
C GLU A 208 -13.80 -0.49 -9.97
N ASN A 209 -14.67 -0.59 -8.96
CA ASN A 209 -14.63 -1.65 -7.94
C ASN A 209 -13.30 -1.70 -7.15
N ASN A 210 -12.69 -0.54 -6.91
CA ASN A 210 -11.42 -0.35 -6.21
C ASN A 210 -11.58 0.24 -4.81
N TYR A 211 -12.79 0.37 -4.32
CA TYR A 211 -13.07 0.82 -2.95
C TYR A 211 -13.38 -0.38 -2.07
N ILE A 212 -12.60 -0.57 -1.01
CA ILE A 212 -12.69 -1.71 -0.11
C ILE A 212 -12.90 -1.23 1.31
N GLU A 213 -13.90 -1.78 1.99
CA GLU A 213 -14.12 -1.55 3.41
C GLU A 213 -13.66 -2.75 4.23
N LEU A 214 -12.78 -2.49 5.20
CA LEU A 214 -12.43 -3.45 6.25
C LEU A 214 -13.33 -3.26 7.44
N LYS A 215 -14.08 -4.29 7.79
CA LYS A 215 -14.92 -4.27 8.97
C LYS A 215 -14.10 -4.60 10.21
N ASN A 216 -14.46 -3.96 11.32
CA ASN A 216 -13.92 -4.30 12.62
C ASN A 216 -14.38 -5.72 12.99
N GLN A 217 -13.45 -6.58 13.29
CA GLN A 217 -13.78 -7.90 13.82
C GLN A 217 -13.83 -7.80 15.34
N LEU A 218 -15.04 -7.82 15.88
CA LEU A 218 -15.28 -7.99 17.30
C LEU A 218 -15.02 -9.44 17.72
#